data_fcc76e91411b56751b37ac05932df04e
#
_entry.id   fcc76e91411b56751b37ac05932df04e
#
_cell.length_a   1.000
_cell.length_b   1.000
_cell.length_c   1.000
_cell.angle_alpha   90.00
_cell.angle_beta   90.00
_cell.angle_gamma   90.00
#
_symmetry.space_group_name_H-M   'P 1'
#
loop_
_entity.id
_entity.type
_entity.pdbx_description
1 polymer ?
#
loop_
_entity_poly.entity_id
_entity_poly.type
_entity_poly.pdbx_seq_one_letter_code
_entity_poly.pdbx_strand_id
1 'polypeptide(L)'
;MIQFFTRFLIFIAIASTAAKADDNELEIIAIVSTPGIDTYKTIFHKAANKWRKAAALGHVSITVIGQDPIPEGEQANDAELLKQAIKDSAAPELWIVLIGHGSFDGRDAKFNARGPDFTDNEFASWLVNREGDTAVINTTSASGSFLPELSGPNRIIITATQNEGEIDYARFGNYFPDAIAGAAEADLDNDNQVSLLESFIFASKEVARFYENEGRIATEHALIDDNGDSKGSRAEWYEGTTATRVVADSAEPDGELAGQKVLVKNDFERRLTVEQRKERDTLERRVKQLRRQRNTLEEEAYYTELESLLLRLAKIYEDVGDS
;
A
#
# COMPACT_ATOMS: atom_id res chain seq x y z
N MET A 1 -23.72 74.91 -13.99
CA MET A 1 -24.57 73.76 -13.84
C MET A 1 -23.81 72.54 -14.35
N ILE A 2 -23.05 71.89 -13.43
CA ILE A 2 -22.16 70.77 -13.74
C ILE A 2 -22.78 69.51 -13.20
N GLN A 3 -23.18 68.59 -14.10
CA GLN A 3 -23.74 67.27 -13.70
C GLN A 3 -22.59 66.31 -13.46
N PHE A 4 -22.52 65.75 -12.23
CA PHE A 4 -21.69 64.66 -11.86
C PHE A 4 -22.36 63.34 -12.21
N PHE A 5 -21.79 62.54 -13.12
CA PHE A 5 -22.17 61.14 -13.37
C PHE A 5 -21.37 60.25 -12.45
N THR A 6 -22.01 59.68 -11.44
CA THR A 6 -21.44 58.65 -10.57
C THR A 6 -21.58 57.30 -11.27
N ARG A 7 -20.47 56.75 -11.76
CA ARG A 7 -20.41 55.36 -12.26
C ARG A 7 -20.33 54.39 -11.06
N PHE A 8 -21.36 53.60 -10.84
CA PHE A 8 -21.35 52.47 -9.93
C PHE A 8 -20.65 51.29 -10.64
N LEU A 9 -19.47 50.92 -10.16
CA LEU A 9 -18.74 49.68 -10.54
C LEU A 9 -19.25 48.57 -9.64
N ILE A 10 -20.05 47.65 -10.18
CA ILE A 10 -20.44 46.40 -9.51
C ILE A 10 -19.24 45.46 -9.67
N PHE A 11 -18.51 45.20 -8.58
CA PHE A 11 -17.56 44.09 -8.47
C PHE A 11 -18.34 42.81 -8.25
N ILE A 12 -18.46 41.97 -9.27
CA ILE A 12 -18.90 40.59 -9.12
C ILE A 12 -17.67 39.81 -8.61
N ALA A 13 -17.64 39.53 -7.32
CA ALA A 13 -16.68 38.59 -6.75
C ALA A 13 -17.11 37.18 -7.20
N ILE A 14 -16.45 36.64 -8.21
CA ILE A 14 -16.54 35.22 -8.53
C ILE A 14 -15.77 34.52 -7.41
N ALA A 15 -16.51 33.97 -6.44
CA ALA A 15 -15.96 33.02 -5.47
C ALA A 15 -15.62 31.73 -6.25
N SER A 16 -14.37 31.62 -6.67
CA SER A 16 -13.82 30.36 -7.11
C SER A 16 -13.76 29.47 -5.85
N THR A 17 -14.71 28.57 -5.70
CA THR A 17 -14.56 27.42 -4.81
C THR A 17 -13.51 26.54 -5.47
N ALA A 18 -12.23 26.81 -5.17
CA ALA A 18 -11.20 25.83 -5.39
C ALA A 18 -11.62 24.59 -4.57
N ALA A 19 -11.97 23.51 -5.28
CA ALA A 19 -12.03 22.20 -4.67
C ALA A 19 -10.66 22.03 -3.97
N LYS A 20 -10.67 21.96 -2.64
CA LYS A 20 -9.51 21.57 -1.87
C LYS A 20 -9.18 20.15 -2.34
N ALA A 21 -8.10 20.01 -3.09
CA ALA A 21 -7.55 18.73 -3.42
C ALA A 21 -7.35 17.95 -2.11
N ASP A 22 -7.68 16.69 -2.16
CA ASP A 22 -7.53 15.66 -1.11
C ASP A 22 -6.02 15.32 -0.89
N ASP A 23 -5.15 16.32 -1.01
CA ASP A 23 -3.71 16.21 -1.23
C ASP A 23 -2.90 15.71 -0.03
N ASN A 24 -3.57 15.24 1.05
CA ASN A 24 -2.84 14.94 2.28
C ASN A 24 -3.28 13.66 3.01
N GLU A 25 -4.08 12.80 2.40
CA GLU A 25 -4.54 11.56 3.08
C GLU A 25 -3.49 10.45 3.04
N LEU A 26 -2.79 10.32 1.90
CA LEU A 26 -1.77 9.31 1.65
C LEU A 26 -0.47 9.96 1.21
N GLU A 27 0.64 9.50 1.75
CA GLU A 27 1.99 9.81 1.31
C GLU A 27 2.75 8.53 0.98
N ILE A 28 3.59 8.57 -0.05
CA ILE A 28 4.46 7.45 -0.42
C ILE A 28 5.92 7.88 -0.21
N ILE A 29 6.70 7.05 0.49
CA ILE A 29 8.14 7.17 0.60
C ILE A 29 8.76 5.90 0.00
N ALA A 30 9.50 6.04 -1.10
CA ALA A 30 10.24 4.95 -1.71
C ALA A 30 11.73 5.12 -1.48
N ILE A 31 12.41 4.03 -1.14
CA ILE A 31 13.87 4.02 -1.04
C ILE A 31 14.45 3.00 -2.02
N VAL A 32 15.50 3.40 -2.74
CA VAL A 32 16.20 2.59 -3.74
C VAL A 32 17.54 2.16 -3.19
N SER A 33 17.80 0.86 -3.17
CA SER A 33 19.04 0.29 -2.65
C SER A 33 20.24 0.64 -3.52
N THR A 34 21.44 0.44 -2.97
CA THR A 34 22.66 0.42 -3.78
C THR A 34 22.56 -0.70 -4.82
N PRO A 35 22.83 -0.42 -6.11
CA PRO A 35 22.61 -1.40 -7.17
C PRO A 35 23.77 -2.41 -7.34
N GLY A 36 24.95 -2.11 -6.84
CA GLY A 36 26.16 -2.90 -7.06
C GLY A 36 26.68 -2.87 -8.50
N ILE A 37 25.81 -3.10 -9.50
CA ILE A 37 26.16 -3.05 -10.93
C ILE A 37 25.12 -2.27 -11.74
N ASP A 38 25.52 -1.77 -12.93
CA ASP A 38 24.67 -0.91 -13.78
C ASP A 38 23.36 -1.56 -14.24
N THR A 39 23.37 -2.88 -14.43
CA THR A 39 22.15 -3.61 -14.80
C THR A 39 21.08 -3.45 -13.73
N TYR A 40 21.41 -3.64 -12.47
CA TYR A 40 20.44 -3.45 -11.37
C TYR A 40 20.08 -2.00 -11.15
N LYS A 41 21.02 -1.06 -11.37
CA LYS A 41 20.71 0.37 -11.36
C LYS A 41 19.55 0.69 -12.31
N THR A 42 19.63 0.20 -13.54
CA THR A 42 18.58 0.39 -14.55
C THR A 42 17.25 -0.19 -14.11
N ILE A 43 17.26 -1.41 -13.54
CA ILE A 43 16.06 -2.11 -13.07
C ILE A 43 15.42 -1.36 -11.90
N PHE A 44 16.19 -0.98 -10.88
CA PHE A 44 15.67 -0.31 -9.69
C PHE A 44 15.15 1.09 -10.01
N HIS A 45 15.87 1.85 -10.85
CA HIS A 45 15.39 3.15 -11.31
C HIS A 45 14.09 3.02 -12.12
N LYS A 46 13.95 1.96 -12.93
CA LYS A 46 12.71 1.68 -13.65
C LYS A 46 11.54 1.40 -12.69
N ALA A 47 11.78 0.59 -11.64
CA ALA A 47 10.76 0.31 -10.62
C ALA A 47 10.34 1.58 -9.87
N ALA A 48 11.30 2.40 -9.42
CA ALA A 48 10.99 3.66 -8.76
C ALA A 48 10.23 4.65 -9.66
N ASN A 49 10.57 4.70 -10.97
CA ASN A 49 9.84 5.53 -11.93
C ASN A 49 8.41 5.01 -12.19
N LYS A 50 8.16 3.71 -12.11
CA LYS A 50 6.80 3.15 -12.14
C LYS A 50 5.99 3.60 -10.92
N TRP A 51 6.59 3.61 -9.73
CA TRP A 51 5.96 4.14 -8.52
C TRP A 51 5.64 5.63 -8.63
N ARG A 52 6.55 6.46 -9.20
CA ARG A 52 6.25 7.88 -9.49
C ARG A 52 5.05 8.03 -10.43
N LYS A 53 4.94 7.19 -11.45
CA LYS A 53 3.79 7.20 -12.37
C LYS A 53 2.50 6.79 -11.67
N ALA A 54 2.53 5.72 -10.86
CA ALA A 54 1.39 5.27 -10.09
C ALA A 54 0.90 6.35 -9.11
N ALA A 55 1.82 6.98 -8.37
CA ALA A 55 1.53 8.10 -7.48
C ALA A 55 0.90 9.29 -8.22
N ALA A 56 1.41 9.63 -9.40
CA ALA A 56 0.85 10.70 -10.23
C ALA A 56 -0.58 10.38 -10.70
N LEU A 57 -0.88 9.13 -11.07
CA LEU A 57 -2.24 8.69 -11.43
C LEU A 57 -3.20 8.75 -10.23
N GLY A 58 -2.70 8.41 -9.04
CA GLY A 58 -3.46 8.51 -7.78
C GLY A 58 -3.55 9.92 -7.21
N HIS A 59 -2.86 10.91 -7.81
CA HIS A 59 -2.70 12.26 -7.26
C HIS A 59 -2.11 12.28 -5.84
N VAL A 60 -1.16 11.36 -5.56
CA VAL A 60 -0.51 11.18 -4.25
C VAL A 60 0.92 11.69 -4.30
N SER A 61 1.38 12.33 -3.22
CA SER A 61 2.77 12.74 -3.07
C SER A 61 3.70 11.54 -2.92
N ILE A 62 4.86 11.59 -3.57
CA ILE A 62 5.88 10.56 -3.45
C ILE A 62 7.27 11.17 -3.29
N THR A 63 7.97 10.77 -2.25
CA THR A 63 9.40 11.03 -2.04
C THR A 63 10.18 9.77 -2.45
N VAL A 64 11.21 9.93 -3.30
CA VAL A 64 12.08 8.81 -3.69
C VAL A 64 13.50 9.10 -3.26
N ILE A 65 14.01 8.30 -2.34
CA ILE A 65 15.36 8.34 -1.78
C ILE A 65 16.23 7.35 -2.56
N GLY A 66 17.50 7.68 -2.78
CA GLY A 66 18.44 6.73 -3.35
C GLY A 66 18.65 6.84 -4.88
N GLN A 67 17.90 7.70 -5.59
CA GLN A 67 18.05 7.88 -7.04
C GLN A 67 18.97 9.05 -7.43
N ASP A 68 18.89 10.16 -6.70
CA ASP A 68 19.60 11.36 -7.06
C ASP A 68 21.11 11.21 -6.83
N PRO A 69 21.94 11.87 -7.63
CA PRO A 69 23.37 11.92 -7.39
C PRO A 69 23.69 12.46 -5.99
N ILE A 70 24.71 11.88 -5.36
CA ILE A 70 25.21 12.41 -4.10
C ILE A 70 26.03 13.66 -4.42
N PRO A 71 25.78 14.81 -3.77
CA PRO A 71 26.58 16.01 -3.99
C PRO A 71 28.07 15.76 -3.76
N GLU A 72 28.91 16.47 -4.52
CA GLU A 72 30.37 16.32 -4.40
C GLU A 72 30.84 16.69 -2.98
N GLY A 73 31.60 15.80 -2.37
CA GLY A 73 32.11 15.96 -1.01
C GLY A 73 31.18 15.46 0.10
N GLU A 74 29.96 15.03 -0.23
CA GLU A 74 29.03 14.43 0.72
C GLU A 74 29.09 12.90 0.69
N GLN A 75 28.69 12.28 1.81
CA GLN A 75 28.51 10.83 1.92
C GLN A 75 27.01 10.52 1.92
N ALA A 76 26.65 9.43 1.22
CA ALA A 76 25.29 8.94 1.27
C ALA A 76 24.93 8.45 2.68
N ASN A 77 23.69 8.77 3.09
CA ASN A 77 23.06 8.21 4.27
C ASN A 77 21.56 8.09 4.07
N ASP A 78 21.19 7.22 3.11
CA ASP A 78 19.81 7.07 2.69
C ASP A 78 18.93 6.48 3.81
N ALA A 79 19.52 5.69 4.73
CA ALA A 79 18.84 5.17 5.91
C ALA A 79 18.36 6.30 6.83
N GLU A 80 19.21 7.30 7.12
CA GLU A 80 18.81 8.44 7.94
C GLU A 80 17.81 9.35 7.23
N LEU A 81 17.93 9.51 5.90
CA LEU A 81 16.93 10.25 5.12
C LEU A 81 15.55 9.57 5.17
N LEU A 82 15.49 8.23 5.07
CA LEU A 82 14.25 7.48 5.22
C LEU A 82 13.66 7.64 6.61
N LYS A 83 14.49 7.46 7.65
CA LYS A 83 14.06 7.62 9.04
C LYS A 83 13.50 9.02 9.31
N GLN A 84 14.18 10.06 8.81
CA GLN A 84 13.70 11.44 8.96
C GLN A 84 12.40 11.67 8.17
N ALA A 85 12.28 11.18 6.94
CA ALA A 85 11.06 11.30 6.15
C ALA A 85 9.86 10.61 6.81
N ILE A 86 10.05 9.43 7.40
CA ILE A 86 9.02 8.74 8.19
C ILE A 86 8.59 9.58 9.39
N LYS A 87 9.56 10.14 10.11
CA LYS A 87 9.31 10.98 11.30
C LYS A 87 8.56 12.28 10.97
N ASP A 88 8.88 12.88 9.83
CA ASP A 88 8.33 14.16 9.40
C ASP A 88 6.96 14.02 8.71
N SER A 89 6.60 12.81 8.28
CA SER A 89 5.31 12.54 7.64
C SER A 89 4.16 12.73 8.63
N ALA A 90 3.25 13.63 8.29
CA ALA A 90 2.01 13.89 9.02
C ALA A 90 0.78 13.26 8.34
N ALA A 91 0.98 12.52 7.23
CA ALA A 91 -0.11 11.89 6.49
C ALA A 91 -0.83 10.84 7.35
N PRO A 92 -2.17 10.78 7.35
CA PRO A 92 -2.94 9.74 8.04
C PRO A 92 -2.62 8.33 7.58
N GLU A 93 -2.23 8.18 6.30
CA GLU A 93 -1.79 6.93 5.70
C GLU A 93 -0.41 7.12 5.07
N LEU A 94 0.53 6.20 5.34
CA LEU A 94 1.89 6.23 4.81
C LEU A 94 2.22 4.89 4.15
N TRP A 95 2.64 4.93 2.89
CA TRP A 95 3.19 3.77 2.22
C TRP A 95 4.71 3.90 2.09
N ILE A 96 5.44 2.89 2.57
CA ILE A 96 6.89 2.85 2.51
C ILE A 96 7.28 1.71 1.57
N VAL A 97 8.03 2.04 0.51
CA VAL A 97 8.40 1.09 -0.53
C VAL A 97 9.91 0.90 -0.54
N LEU A 98 10.37 -0.33 -0.29
CA LEU A 98 11.78 -0.71 -0.35
C LEU A 98 12.04 -1.39 -1.71
N ILE A 99 12.93 -0.80 -2.52
CA ILE A 99 13.20 -1.24 -3.90
C ILE A 99 14.67 -1.65 -4.02
N GLY A 100 14.92 -2.88 -4.44
CA GLY A 100 16.24 -3.33 -4.83
C GLY A 100 16.77 -4.53 -4.07
N HIS A 101 17.96 -4.41 -3.50
CA HIS A 101 18.63 -5.50 -2.79
C HIS A 101 18.39 -5.47 -1.29
N GLY A 102 18.13 -6.64 -0.74
CA GLY A 102 18.30 -6.96 0.66
C GLY A 102 19.31 -8.09 0.83
N SER A 103 19.83 -8.25 2.02
CA SER A 103 20.81 -9.28 2.37
C SER A 103 20.52 -9.86 3.75
N PHE A 104 21.07 -11.06 3.98
CA PHE A 104 21.04 -11.71 5.29
C PHE A 104 22.46 -12.12 5.66
N ASP A 105 22.93 -11.71 6.82
CA ASP A 105 24.31 -11.98 7.26
C ASP A 105 24.45 -13.21 8.18
N GLY A 106 23.38 -14.00 8.30
CA GLY A 106 23.28 -15.16 9.20
C GLY A 106 22.67 -14.83 10.56
N ARG A 107 22.35 -13.55 10.81
CA ARG A 107 21.72 -13.07 12.03
C ARG A 107 20.59 -12.08 11.74
N ASP A 108 20.89 -11.02 10.98
CA ASP A 108 19.97 -9.92 10.72
C ASP A 108 19.70 -9.80 9.20
N ALA A 109 18.44 -9.60 8.84
CA ALA A 109 18.08 -9.20 7.49
C ALA A 109 18.27 -7.68 7.34
N LYS A 110 18.75 -7.24 6.17
CA LYS A 110 19.12 -5.84 5.94
C LYS A 110 18.62 -5.35 4.59
N PHE A 111 18.24 -4.09 4.55
CA PHE A 111 18.12 -3.34 3.31
C PHE A 111 19.47 -2.71 2.97
N ASN A 112 19.94 -2.93 1.72
CA ASN A 112 21.24 -2.45 1.28
C ASN A 112 21.14 -1.00 0.78
N ALA A 113 21.19 -0.03 1.69
CA ALA A 113 21.09 1.39 1.39
C ALA A 113 22.36 1.96 0.74
N ARG A 114 22.30 3.14 0.14
CA ARG A 114 23.49 3.93 -0.12
C ARG A 114 23.96 4.55 1.19
N GLY A 115 25.17 4.23 1.60
CA GLY A 115 25.72 4.52 2.94
C GLY A 115 25.50 3.34 3.89
N PRO A 116 25.21 3.56 5.17
CA PRO A 116 24.91 2.48 6.09
C PRO A 116 23.63 1.74 5.73
N ASP A 117 23.69 0.40 5.74
CA ASP A 117 22.51 -0.45 5.66
C ASP A 117 21.69 -0.33 6.95
N PHE A 118 20.40 -0.73 6.90
CA PHE A 118 19.58 -0.86 8.10
C PHE A 118 18.94 -2.24 8.20
N THR A 119 18.77 -2.71 9.42
CA THR A 119 18.15 -3.99 9.73
C THR A 119 16.63 -3.88 9.83
N ASP A 120 15.93 -5.03 9.80
CA ASP A 120 14.51 -5.17 10.10
C ASP A 120 14.15 -4.56 11.45
N ASN A 121 14.93 -4.86 12.51
CA ASN A 121 14.74 -4.34 13.85
C ASN A 121 14.95 -2.82 13.95
N GLU A 122 15.97 -2.26 13.28
CA GLU A 122 16.18 -0.82 13.22
C GLU A 122 15.00 -0.13 12.54
N PHE A 123 14.54 -0.69 11.40
CA PHE A 123 13.39 -0.15 10.67
C PHE A 123 12.10 -0.24 11.51
N ALA A 124 11.85 -1.33 12.20
CA ALA A 124 10.73 -1.47 13.13
C ALA A 124 10.73 -0.37 14.21
N SER A 125 11.91 -0.03 14.73
CA SER A 125 12.06 1.02 15.73
C SER A 125 11.65 2.42 15.24
N TRP A 126 11.79 2.71 13.95
CA TRP A 126 11.39 4.00 13.36
C TRP A 126 9.87 4.14 13.25
N LEU A 127 9.14 3.02 13.24
CA LEU A 127 7.69 2.98 13.13
C LEU A 127 6.94 2.90 14.47
N VAL A 128 7.65 2.74 15.60
CA VAL A 128 7.04 2.53 16.94
C VAL A 128 6.06 3.66 17.31
N ASN A 129 6.40 4.91 17.02
CA ASN A 129 5.57 6.07 17.36
C ASN A 129 4.75 6.61 16.20
N ARG A 130 4.68 5.87 15.10
CA ARG A 130 3.87 6.26 13.95
C ARG A 130 2.39 6.05 14.26
N GLU A 131 1.62 7.13 14.21
CA GLU A 131 0.16 7.09 14.26
C GLU A 131 -0.41 6.97 12.84
N GLY A 132 -1.62 6.40 12.71
CA GLY A 132 -2.29 6.18 11.42
C GLY A 132 -1.89 4.88 10.72
N ASP A 133 -2.47 4.68 9.54
CA ASP A 133 -2.27 3.47 8.77
C ASP A 133 -0.89 3.48 8.09
N THR A 134 -0.22 2.34 8.08
CA THR A 134 1.09 2.22 7.44
C THR A 134 1.16 0.94 6.60
N ALA A 135 1.46 1.08 5.31
CA ALA A 135 1.81 -0.06 4.46
C ALA A 135 3.31 -0.08 4.18
N VAL A 136 3.94 -1.23 4.39
CA VAL A 136 5.33 -1.47 4.00
C VAL A 136 5.35 -2.49 2.87
N ILE A 137 5.83 -2.08 1.70
CA ILE A 137 6.00 -2.93 0.53
C ILE A 137 7.50 -3.16 0.33
N ASN A 138 8.01 -4.24 0.92
CA ASN A 138 9.41 -4.62 0.81
C ASN A 138 9.63 -5.57 -0.37
N THR A 139 10.12 -5.03 -1.48
CA THR A 139 10.32 -5.77 -2.73
C THR A 139 11.74 -6.33 -2.89
N THR A 140 12.50 -6.44 -1.79
CA THR A 140 13.90 -6.87 -1.82
C THR A 140 14.07 -8.37 -1.56
N SER A 141 15.25 -8.89 -1.85
CA SER A 141 15.67 -10.21 -1.39
C SER A 141 15.70 -10.28 0.13
N ALA A 142 15.59 -11.46 0.72
CA ALA A 142 15.61 -11.69 2.17
C ALA A 142 14.62 -10.83 2.97
N SER A 143 13.55 -10.36 2.31
CA SER A 143 12.57 -9.43 2.91
C SER A 143 11.63 -10.09 3.93
N GLY A 144 11.49 -11.42 3.91
CA GLY A 144 10.54 -12.15 4.76
C GLY A 144 10.72 -11.91 6.24
N SER A 145 11.96 -11.74 6.73
CA SER A 145 12.25 -11.44 8.14
C SER A 145 11.74 -10.08 8.61
N PHE A 146 11.50 -9.15 7.68
CA PHE A 146 10.91 -7.85 8.03
C PHE A 146 9.45 -7.98 8.46
N LEU A 147 8.72 -8.99 7.97
CA LEU A 147 7.28 -9.12 8.23
C LEU A 147 6.97 -9.25 9.72
N PRO A 148 7.50 -10.21 10.50
CA PRO A 148 7.17 -10.33 11.91
C PRO A 148 7.61 -9.14 12.74
N GLU A 149 8.73 -8.49 12.38
CA GLU A 149 9.25 -7.33 13.12
C GLU A 149 8.43 -6.06 12.88
N LEU A 150 7.81 -5.93 11.72
CA LEU A 150 7.01 -4.77 11.33
C LEU A 150 5.52 -4.93 11.60
N SER A 151 5.06 -6.17 11.80
CA SER A 151 3.66 -6.50 12.04
C SER A 151 3.07 -5.74 13.23
N GLY A 152 1.80 -5.40 13.15
CA GLY A 152 1.09 -4.72 14.22
C GLY A 152 -0.22 -4.06 13.78
N PRO A 153 -0.95 -3.44 14.72
CA PRO A 153 -2.21 -2.78 14.43
C PRO A 153 -2.06 -1.68 13.36
N ASN A 154 -3.03 -1.60 12.46
CA ASN A 154 -3.08 -0.61 11.37
C ASN A 154 -1.87 -0.68 10.43
N ARG A 155 -1.25 -1.85 10.31
CA ARG A 155 -0.12 -2.09 9.42
C ARG A 155 -0.46 -3.14 8.38
N ILE A 156 0.01 -2.89 7.16
CA ILE A 156 0.00 -3.84 6.05
C ILE A 156 1.45 -4.09 5.69
N ILE A 157 1.92 -5.32 5.85
CA ILE A 157 3.29 -5.69 5.53
C ILE A 157 3.27 -6.65 4.35
N ILE A 158 3.88 -6.23 3.24
CA ILE A 158 4.05 -7.04 2.04
C ILE A 158 5.52 -7.26 1.81
N THR A 159 5.95 -8.52 1.68
CA THR A 159 7.33 -8.89 1.40
C THR A 159 7.43 -9.70 0.11
N ALA A 160 8.51 -9.51 -0.64
CA ALA A 160 8.75 -10.25 -1.89
C ALA A 160 9.21 -11.69 -1.63
N THR A 161 9.70 -11.99 -0.42
CA THR A 161 10.22 -13.29 -0.04
C THR A 161 9.57 -13.78 1.24
N GLN A 162 9.53 -15.09 1.45
CA GLN A 162 8.90 -15.70 2.63
C GLN A 162 9.82 -15.77 3.85
N ASN A 163 11.13 -15.67 3.63
CA ASN A 163 12.15 -15.73 4.71
C ASN A 163 13.47 -15.11 4.25
N GLU A 164 14.42 -15.04 5.14
CA GLU A 164 15.78 -14.52 4.94
C GLU A 164 16.65 -15.40 4.02
N GLY A 165 16.29 -16.66 3.80
CA GLY A 165 17.03 -17.59 2.94
C GLY A 165 16.78 -17.37 1.44
N GLU A 166 15.75 -16.62 1.06
CA GLU A 166 15.46 -16.27 -0.34
C GLU A 166 16.29 -15.03 -0.73
N ILE A 167 17.57 -15.22 -0.99
CA ILE A 167 18.58 -14.18 -1.21
C ILE A 167 18.76 -13.78 -2.67
N ASP A 168 18.18 -14.52 -3.60
CA ASP A 168 18.22 -14.18 -5.02
C ASP A 168 17.45 -12.88 -5.31
N TYR A 169 17.78 -12.21 -6.41
CA TYR A 169 17.05 -11.01 -6.83
C TYR A 169 15.55 -11.29 -6.99
N ALA A 170 14.74 -10.61 -6.19
CA ALA A 170 13.29 -10.73 -6.23
C ALA A 170 12.70 -9.89 -7.38
N ARG A 171 11.81 -10.50 -8.18
CA ARG A 171 11.15 -9.90 -9.33
C ARG A 171 9.81 -9.27 -8.99
N PHE A 172 9.28 -9.58 -7.82
CA PHE A 172 7.99 -9.10 -7.34
C PHE A 172 7.81 -7.59 -7.53
N GLY A 173 8.85 -6.80 -7.20
CA GLY A 173 8.86 -5.35 -7.37
C GLY A 173 8.85 -4.86 -8.83
N ASN A 174 9.02 -5.74 -9.82
CA ASN A 174 8.88 -5.38 -11.23
C ASN A 174 7.42 -5.29 -11.67
N TYR A 175 6.51 -6.01 -11.00
CA TYR A 175 5.10 -6.18 -11.35
C TYR A 175 4.17 -5.36 -10.46
N PHE A 176 4.48 -5.29 -9.16
CA PHE A 176 3.62 -4.63 -8.17
C PHE A 176 3.23 -3.17 -8.53
N PRO A 177 4.16 -2.28 -8.94
CA PRO A 177 3.81 -0.91 -9.25
C PRO A 177 2.94 -0.75 -10.52
N ASP A 178 2.98 -1.69 -11.45
CA ASP A 178 2.07 -1.69 -12.61
C ASP A 178 0.65 -2.09 -12.18
N ALA A 179 0.53 -3.05 -11.26
CA ALA A 179 -0.76 -3.47 -10.71
C ALA A 179 -1.45 -2.34 -9.96
N ILE A 180 -0.78 -1.75 -8.96
CA ILE A 180 -1.34 -0.68 -8.11
C ILE A 180 -1.64 0.61 -8.90
N ALA A 181 -1.04 0.77 -10.10
CA ALA A 181 -1.35 1.84 -11.04
C ALA A 181 -2.66 1.61 -11.81
N GLY A 182 -3.36 0.49 -11.60
CA GLY A 182 -4.63 0.17 -12.23
C GLY A 182 -4.51 -0.72 -13.47
N ALA A 183 -3.59 -1.70 -13.49
CA ALA A 183 -3.57 -2.70 -14.55
C ALA A 183 -4.88 -3.50 -14.55
N ALA A 184 -5.56 -3.56 -15.70
CA ALA A 184 -6.89 -4.17 -15.80
C ALA A 184 -6.93 -5.66 -15.38
N GLU A 185 -5.84 -6.38 -15.60
CA GLU A 185 -5.70 -7.78 -15.20
C GLU A 185 -5.51 -7.98 -13.70
N ALA A 186 -5.22 -6.89 -12.98
CA ALA A 186 -5.06 -6.88 -11.53
C ALA A 186 -6.37 -6.58 -10.79
N ASP A 187 -7.36 -5.98 -11.43
CA ASP A 187 -8.72 -5.74 -10.89
C ASP A 187 -9.48 -7.09 -10.84
N LEU A 188 -9.39 -7.77 -9.69
CA LEU A 188 -9.88 -9.16 -9.53
C LEU A 188 -11.35 -9.23 -9.15
N ASP A 189 -11.93 -8.17 -8.58
CA ASP A 189 -13.33 -8.09 -8.19
C ASP A 189 -14.18 -7.19 -9.11
N ASN A 190 -13.54 -6.59 -10.12
CA ASN A 190 -14.14 -5.77 -11.16
C ASN A 190 -14.83 -4.50 -10.63
N ASP A 191 -14.25 -3.86 -9.63
CA ASP A 191 -14.73 -2.60 -9.07
C ASP A 191 -14.13 -1.36 -9.76
N ASN A 192 -13.26 -1.55 -10.77
CA ASN A 192 -12.48 -0.56 -11.50
C ASN A 192 -11.44 0.15 -10.64
N GLN A 193 -10.91 -0.52 -9.63
CA GLN A 193 -9.77 -0.11 -8.83
C GLN A 193 -8.82 -1.30 -8.67
N VAL A 194 -7.63 -1.04 -8.15
CA VAL A 194 -6.71 -2.11 -7.75
C VAL A 194 -6.19 -1.79 -6.37
N SER A 195 -6.53 -2.64 -5.42
CA SER A 195 -6.10 -2.55 -4.03
C SER A 195 -4.68 -3.09 -3.83
N LEU A 196 -4.11 -2.86 -2.62
CA LEU A 196 -2.84 -3.48 -2.21
C LEU A 196 -2.91 -5.01 -2.24
N LEU A 197 -4.05 -5.60 -1.83
CA LEU A 197 -4.25 -7.05 -1.88
C LEU A 197 -4.22 -7.57 -3.31
N GLU A 198 -4.93 -6.94 -4.21
CA GLU A 198 -4.98 -7.35 -5.62
C GLU A 198 -3.63 -7.18 -6.30
N SER A 199 -2.91 -6.08 -5.98
CA SER A 199 -1.54 -5.86 -6.44
C SER A 199 -0.59 -6.94 -5.95
N PHE A 200 -0.73 -7.37 -4.70
CA PHE A 200 0.04 -8.48 -4.13
C PHE A 200 -0.25 -9.80 -4.85
N ILE A 201 -1.53 -10.13 -5.06
CA ILE A 201 -1.94 -11.37 -5.74
C ILE A 201 -1.48 -11.36 -7.20
N PHE A 202 -1.67 -10.25 -7.90
CA PHE A 202 -1.26 -10.10 -9.30
C PHE A 202 0.26 -10.24 -9.44
N ALA A 203 1.04 -9.48 -8.65
CA ALA A 203 2.50 -9.52 -8.73
C ALA A 203 3.05 -10.93 -8.40
N SER A 204 2.47 -11.62 -7.42
CA SER A 204 2.84 -13.00 -7.07
C SER A 204 2.57 -13.98 -8.21
N LYS A 205 1.43 -13.84 -8.91
CA LYS A 205 1.09 -14.66 -10.09
C LYS A 205 2.04 -14.40 -11.26
N GLU A 206 2.42 -13.14 -11.49
CA GLU A 206 3.37 -12.80 -12.55
C GLU A 206 4.78 -13.34 -12.24
N VAL A 207 5.20 -13.34 -10.99
CA VAL A 207 6.43 -14.01 -10.54
C VAL A 207 6.37 -15.50 -10.83
N ALA A 208 5.30 -16.19 -10.43
CA ALA A 208 5.13 -17.62 -10.68
C ALA A 208 5.17 -17.93 -12.19
N ARG A 209 4.46 -17.13 -13.00
CA ARG A 209 4.45 -17.25 -14.47
C ARG A 209 5.84 -17.05 -15.08
N PHE A 210 6.63 -16.10 -14.55
CA PHE A 210 8.00 -15.90 -14.99
C PHE A 210 8.84 -17.16 -14.80
N TYR A 211 8.84 -17.75 -13.60
CA TYR A 211 9.63 -18.96 -13.31
C TYR A 211 9.15 -20.18 -14.12
N GLU A 212 7.84 -20.32 -14.30
CA GLU A 212 7.26 -21.38 -15.15
C GLU A 212 7.73 -21.26 -16.61
N ASN A 213 7.67 -20.06 -17.19
CA ASN A 213 8.10 -19.79 -18.56
C ASN A 213 9.60 -20.04 -18.77
N GLU A 214 10.41 -19.77 -17.74
CA GLU A 214 11.85 -20.03 -17.77
C GLU A 214 12.21 -21.50 -17.44
N GLY A 215 11.22 -22.33 -17.12
CA GLY A 215 11.44 -23.73 -16.71
C GLY A 215 12.26 -23.83 -15.42
N ARG A 216 12.15 -22.89 -14.51
CA ARG A 216 12.92 -22.78 -13.26
C ARG A 216 12.02 -22.93 -12.04
N ILE A 217 12.60 -23.40 -10.94
CA ILE A 217 11.95 -23.38 -9.63
C ILE A 217 11.95 -21.94 -9.11
N ALA A 218 10.82 -21.49 -8.56
CA ALA A 218 10.72 -20.18 -7.92
C ALA A 218 11.67 -20.07 -6.73
N THR A 219 12.38 -18.95 -6.64
CA THR A 219 13.32 -18.63 -5.55
C THR A 219 12.83 -17.43 -4.71
N GLU A 220 11.60 -17.02 -4.91
CA GLU A 220 10.94 -15.95 -4.16
C GLU A 220 9.44 -16.30 -3.98
N HIS A 221 8.91 -16.06 -2.78
CA HIS A 221 7.53 -16.33 -2.41
C HIS A 221 7.02 -15.19 -1.54
N ALA A 222 6.25 -14.31 -2.15
CA ALA A 222 5.73 -13.12 -1.47
C ALA A 222 4.74 -13.47 -0.35
N LEU A 223 4.74 -12.67 0.70
CA LEU A 223 3.81 -12.76 1.83
C LEU A 223 3.12 -11.42 2.08
N ILE A 224 1.92 -11.50 2.67
CA ILE A 224 1.17 -10.35 3.18
C ILE A 224 0.69 -10.65 4.61
N ASP A 225 0.86 -9.67 5.52
CA ASP A 225 0.27 -9.64 6.85
C ASP A 225 -0.41 -8.28 7.03
N ASP A 226 -1.71 -8.27 7.30
CA ASP A 226 -2.47 -7.07 7.57
C ASP A 226 -3.45 -7.21 8.75
N ASN A 227 -3.43 -8.36 9.41
CA ASN A 227 -4.18 -8.62 10.63
C ASN A 227 -3.33 -8.40 11.91
N GLY A 228 -2.01 -8.20 11.76
CA GLY A 228 -1.08 -7.85 12.83
C GLY A 228 -0.66 -9.03 13.71
N ASP A 229 -0.73 -10.26 13.20
CA ASP A 229 -0.38 -11.46 13.94
C ASP A 229 1.05 -11.98 13.70
N SER A 230 1.84 -11.24 12.93
CA SER A 230 3.23 -11.55 12.56
C SER A 230 3.39 -12.79 11.67
N LYS A 231 2.31 -13.21 11.00
CA LYS A 231 2.31 -14.39 10.13
C LYS A 231 1.77 -14.00 8.76
N GLY A 232 2.52 -14.28 7.72
CA GLY A 232 2.14 -13.87 6.37
C GLY A 232 1.35 -14.94 5.62
N SER A 233 0.32 -14.51 4.91
CA SER A 233 -0.44 -15.29 3.95
C SER A 233 0.17 -15.23 2.55
N ARG A 234 0.04 -16.33 1.79
CA ARG A 234 0.49 -16.46 0.40
C ARG A 234 -0.62 -16.13 -0.59
N ALA A 235 -0.26 -15.67 -1.78
CA ALA A 235 -1.22 -15.33 -2.83
C ALA A 235 -2.08 -16.53 -3.29
N GLU A 236 -1.55 -17.77 -3.23
CA GLU A 236 -2.29 -18.99 -3.60
C GLU A 236 -3.42 -19.34 -2.62
N TRP A 237 -3.51 -18.62 -1.50
CA TRP A 237 -4.57 -18.81 -0.52
C TRP A 237 -5.81 -17.95 -0.78
N TYR A 238 -5.83 -17.24 -1.91
CA TYR A 238 -6.94 -16.39 -2.31
C TYR A 238 -7.63 -16.89 -3.58
N GLU A 239 -8.97 -16.85 -3.58
CA GLU A 239 -9.82 -16.96 -4.75
C GLU A 239 -10.44 -15.57 -5.04
N GLY A 240 -10.04 -14.92 -6.14
CA GLY A 240 -10.25 -13.50 -6.31
C GLY A 240 -9.56 -12.73 -5.17
N THR A 241 -10.32 -11.94 -4.43
CA THR A 241 -9.89 -11.21 -3.23
C THR A 241 -10.27 -11.91 -1.92
N THR A 242 -10.86 -13.12 -1.98
CA THR A 242 -11.35 -13.85 -0.80
C THR A 242 -10.31 -14.86 -0.31
N ALA A 243 -9.89 -14.76 0.95
CA ALA A 243 -9.02 -15.75 1.56
C ALA A 243 -9.76 -17.09 1.74
N THR A 244 -9.17 -18.16 1.22
CA THR A 244 -9.66 -19.55 1.34
C THR A 244 -8.96 -20.32 2.44
N ARG A 245 -7.87 -19.78 2.98
CA ARG A 245 -7.09 -20.36 4.07
C ARG A 245 -6.69 -19.26 5.06
N VAL A 246 -6.50 -19.67 6.30
CA VAL A 246 -5.96 -18.84 7.38
C VAL A 246 -4.66 -19.47 7.84
N VAL A 247 -3.68 -18.68 8.20
CA VAL A 247 -2.41 -19.18 8.76
C VAL A 247 -2.70 -19.94 10.04
N ALA A 248 -1.95 -21.00 10.31
CA ALA A 248 -2.13 -21.79 11.52
C ALA A 248 -2.02 -20.90 12.78
N ASP A 249 -2.96 -21.08 13.71
CA ASP A 249 -3.09 -20.29 14.94
C ASP A 249 -3.36 -18.79 14.75
N SER A 250 -3.78 -18.36 13.56
CA SER A 250 -4.32 -17.00 13.32
C SER A 250 -5.83 -17.02 13.56
N ALA A 251 -6.35 -15.93 14.16
CA ALA A 251 -7.79 -15.79 14.42
C ALA A 251 -8.56 -15.30 13.18
N GLU A 252 -7.93 -14.49 12.36
CA GLU A 252 -8.53 -13.82 11.20
C GLU A 252 -7.61 -13.98 9.96
N PRO A 253 -8.17 -14.04 8.76
CA PRO A 253 -7.38 -14.07 7.54
C PRO A 253 -6.74 -12.71 7.27
N ASP A 254 -5.63 -12.71 6.54
CA ASP A 254 -5.07 -11.49 5.93
C ASP A 254 -5.85 -11.06 4.69
N GLY A 255 -5.62 -9.82 4.25
CA GLY A 255 -6.15 -9.22 3.04
C GLY A 255 -7.38 -8.36 3.24
N GLU A 256 -7.89 -8.21 4.47
CA GLU A 256 -9.08 -7.38 4.70
C GLU A 256 -8.77 -5.89 4.71
N LEU A 257 -7.68 -5.50 5.37
CA LEU A 257 -7.22 -4.10 5.37
C LEU A 257 -6.59 -3.74 4.02
N ALA A 258 -5.74 -4.61 3.49
CA ALA A 258 -5.09 -4.40 2.20
C ALA A 258 -6.06 -4.33 1.02
N GLY A 259 -7.19 -5.04 1.09
CA GLY A 259 -8.26 -4.98 0.09
C GLY A 259 -9.03 -3.66 0.06
N GLN A 260 -8.86 -2.81 1.08
CA GLN A 260 -9.50 -1.49 1.17
C GLN A 260 -8.55 -0.34 0.80
N LYS A 261 -7.27 -0.62 0.58
CA LYS A 261 -6.26 0.39 0.28
C LYS A 261 -5.97 0.46 -1.21
N VAL A 262 -6.39 1.54 -1.84
CA VAL A 262 -6.24 1.80 -3.28
C VAL A 262 -5.43 3.07 -3.50
N LEU A 263 -4.57 3.06 -4.53
CA LEU A 263 -3.80 4.23 -4.92
C LEU A 263 -4.56 5.09 -5.94
N VAL A 264 -5.13 4.44 -6.95
CA VAL A 264 -5.85 5.11 -8.04
C VAL A 264 -7.35 4.90 -7.81
N LYS A 265 -7.97 5.91 -7.18
CA LYS A 265 -9.41 5.88 -6.84
C LYS A 265 -10.27 6.01 -8.10
N ASN A 266 -11.35 5.22 -8.22
CA ASN A 266 -12.38 5.39 -9.25
C ASN A 266 -13.26 6.62 -8.98
N ASP A 267 -14.19 6.93 -9.89
CA ASP A 267 -15.03 8.13 -9.79
C ASP A 267 -15.99 8.09 -8.59
N PHE A 268 -16.42 6.90 -8.18
CA PHE A 268 -17.26 6.72 -7.00
C PHE A 268 -16.46 7.00 -5.73
N GLU A 269 -15.28 6.39 -5.59
CA GLU A 269 -14.39 6.53 -4.45
C GLU A 269 -13.95 7.98 -4.22
N ARG A 270 -13.75 8.75 -5.31
CA ARG A 270 -13.40 10.18 -5.23
C ARG A 270 -14.52 11.06 -4.70
N ARG A 271 -15.78 10.63 -4.82
CA ARG A 271 -16.95 11.40 -4.31
C ARG A 271 -17.21 11.15 -2.83
N LEU A 272 -16.71 10.06 -2.26
CA LEU A 272 -16.82 9.79 -0.83
C LEU A 272 -15.99 10.79 -0.02
N THR A 273 -16.57 11.31 1.07
CA THR A 273 -15.77 12.00 2.09
C THR A 273 -14.89 11.02 2.85
N VAL A 274 -13.90 11.53 3.58
CA VAL A 274 -13.02 10.71 4.44
C VAL A 274 -13.82 9.91 5.46
N GLU A 275 -14.82 10.55 6.06
CA GLU A 275 -15.71 9.95 7.06
C GLU A 275 -16.56 8.83 6.45
N GLN A 276 -17.11 9.06 5.26
CA GLN A 276 -17.90 8.06 4.54
C GLN A 276 -17.04 6.85 4.15
N ARG A 277 -15.82 7.05 3.67
CA ARG A 277 -14.88 5.95 3.39
C ARG A 277 -14.58 5.14 4.64
N LYS A 278 -14.22 5.78 5.75
CA LYS A 278 -13.92 5.10 7.02
C LYS A 278 -15.14 4.32 7.55
N GLU A 279 -16.34 4.89 7.44
CA GLU A 279 -17.56 4.20 7.85
C GLU A 279 -17.84 3.00 6.95
N ARG A 280 -17.80 3.16 5.62
CA ARG A 280 -17.96 2.06 4.66
C ARG A 280 -16.96 0.93 4.95
N ASP A 281 -15.67 1.23 5.04
CA ASP A 281 -14.62 0.26 5.28
C ASP A 281 -14.84 -0.51 6.59
N THR A 282 -15.28 0.17 7.62
CA THR A 282 -15.62 -0.46 8.90
C THR A 282 -16.83 -1.39 8.78
N LEU A 283 -17.87 -0.96 8.07
CA LEU A 283 -19.07 -1.76 7.84
C LEU A 283 -18.78 -2.98 6.98
N GLU A 284 -17.99 -2.84 5.93
CA GLU A 284 -17.60 -3.95 5.05
C GLU A 284 -16.78 -5.01 5.79
N ARG A 285 -15.79 -4.61 6.59
CA ARG A 285 -15.05 -5.55 7.46
C ARG A 285 -15.99 -6.25 8.43
N ARG A 286 -16.93 -5.51 9.03
CA ARG A 286 -17.90 -6.13 9.95
C ARG A 286 -18.82 -7.14 9.24
N VAL A 287 -19.25 -6.86 8.01
CA VAL A 287 -20.01 -7.81 7.17
C VAL A 287 -19.19 -9.07 6.90
N LYS A 288 -17.92 -8.93 6.51
CA LYS A 288 -17.03 -10.08 6.28
C LYS A 288 -16.86 -10.91 7.56
N GLN A 289 -16.61 -10.28 8.70
CA GLN A 289 -16.49 -10.94 10.00
C GLN A 289 -17.79 -11.65 10.39
N LEU A 290 -18.94 -11.00 10.25
CA LEU A 290 -20.25 -11.59 10.55
C LEU A 290 -20.53 -12.83 9.68
N ARG A 291 -20.18 -12.78 8.39
CA ARG A 291 -20.31 -13.94 7.47
C ARG A 291 -19.49 -15.13 7.93
N ARG A 292 -18.28 -14.93 8.43
CA ARG A 292 -17.46 -16.03 9.01
C ARG A 292 -18.10 -16.63 10.25
N GLN A 293 -18.80 -15.83 11.05
CA GLN A 293 -19.48 -16.25 12.27
C GLN A 293 -20.86 -16.89 12.02
N ARG A 294 -21.30 -17.00 10.75
CA ARG A 294 -22.65 -17.45 10.36
C ARG A 294 -23.07 -18.76 11.07
N ASN A 295 -22.17 -19.72 11.21
CA ASN A 295 -22.48 -21.03 11.80
C ASN A 295 -22.40 -21.06 13.34
N THR A 296 -21.99 -19.97 13.98
CA THR A 296 -21.86 -19.84 15.45
C THR A 296 -22.92 -18.96 16.07
N LEU A 297 -23.68 -18.23 15.24
CA LEU A 297 -24.73 -17.30 15.68
C LEU A 297 -26.12 -17.92 15.49
N GLU A 298 -27.08 -17.52 16.34
CA GLU A 298 -28.48 -17.77 16.10
C GLU A 298 -28.95 -17.09 14.82
N GLU A 299 -29.79 -17.76 14.05
CA GLU A 299 -30.20 -17.33 12.72
C GLU A 299 -30.83 -15.93 12.70
N GLU A 300 -31.75 -15.66 13.62
CA GLU A 300 -32.43 -14.36 13.74
C GLU A 300 -31.45 -13.24 14.11
N ALA A 301 -30.52 -13.50 15.03
CA ALA A 301 -29.50 -12.53 15.41
C ALA A 301 -28.55 -12.21 14.25
N TYR A 302 -28.14 -13.24 13.49
CA TYR A 302 -27.28 -13.08 12.31
C TYR A 302 -27.94 -12.19 11.25
N TYR A 303 -29.17 -12.49 10.86
CA TYR A 303 -29.85 -11.72 9.81
C TYR A 303 -30.22 -10.30 10.26
N THR A 304 -30.59 -10.10 11.52
CA THR A 304 -30.86 -8.76 12.07
C THR A 304 -29.60 -7.88 12.02
N GLU A 305 -28.44 -8.39 12.42
CA GLU A 305 -27.20 -7.65 12.35
C GLU A 305 -26.78 -7.41 10.89
N LEU A 306 -26.87 -8.41 10.02
CA LEU A 306 -26.54 -8.28 8.60
C LEU A 306 -27.40 -7.21 7.91
N GLU A 307 -28.72 -7.22 8.14
CA GLU A 307 -29.65 -6.23 7.60
C GLU A 307 -29.25 -4.81 8.05
N SER A 308 -28.99 -4.64 9.35
CA SER A 308 -28.56 -3.34 9.90
C SER A 308 -27.30 -2.81 9.23
N LEU A 309 -26.29 -3.66 9.02
CA LEU A 309 -25.03 -3.29 8.37
C LEU A 309 -25.25 -2.93 6.89
N LEU A 310 -26.04 -3.74 6.17
CA LEU A 310 -26.31 -3.53 4.75
C LEU A 310 -27.15 -2.27 4.51
N LEU A 311 -28.12 -1.94 5.38
CA LEU A 311 -28.90 -0.69 5.28
C LEU A 311 -28.02 0.54 5.50
N ARG A 312 -27.06 0.48 6.41
CA ARG A 312 -26.09 1.57 6.61
C ARG A 312 -25.17 1.74 5.40
N LEU A 313 -24.68 0.64 4.83
CA LEU A 313 -23.89 0.67 3.59
C LEU A 313 -24.70 1.25 2.44
N ALA A 314 -25.94 0.78 2.24
CA ALA A 314 -26.85 1.30 1.19
C ALA A 314 -27.02 2.82 1.30
N LYS A 315 -27.18 3.35 2.52
CA LYS A 315 -27.30 4.79 2.73
C LYS A 315 -26.07 5.57 2.27
N ILE A 316 -24.86 5.07 2.53
CA ILE A 316 -23.61 5.71 2.05
C ILE A 316 -23.60 5.75 0.52
N TYR A 317 -24.00 4.66 -0.13
CA TYR A 317 -24.05 4.57 -1.59
C TYR A 317 -25.12 5.48 -2.22
N GLU A 318 -26.29 5.61 -1.60
CA GLU A 318 -27.37 6.53 -2.02
C GLU A 318 -26.92 7.99 -1.91
N ASP A 319 -26.38 8.40 -0.76
CA ASP A 319 -25.92 9.77 -0.50
C ASP A 319 -24.85 10.23 -1.53
N VAL A 320 -24.05 9.32 -2.06
CA VAL A 320 -23.02 9.59 -3.08
C VAL A 320 -23.58 9.51 -4.51
N GLY A 321 -24.60 8.66 -4.75
CA GLY A 321 -25.25 8.51 -6.06
C GLY A 321 -26.06 9.73 -6.48
N ASP A 322 -26.61 10.47 -5.53
CA ASP A 322 -27.44 11.66 -5.73
C ASP A 322 -26.60 12.97 -5.82
N SER A 323 -25.28 12.91 -5.68
CA SER A 323 -24.32 14.03 -5.72
C SER A 323 -23.68 14.16 -7.08
#